data_6e177eb035da70fb4b1df9783d5d3f8c
#
_entry.id   6e177eb035da70fb4b1df9783d5d3f8c
#
_cell.length_a   1.000
_cell.length_b   1.000
_cell.length_c   1.000
_cell.angle_alpha   90.00
_cell.angle_beta   90.00
_cell.angle_gamma   90.00
#
_symmetry.space_group_name_H-M   'P 1'
#
loop_
_entity.id
_entity.type
_entity.pdbx_description
1 polymer ?
#
loop_
_entity_poly.entity_id
_entity_poly.type
_entity_poly.pdbx_seq_one_letter_code
_entity_poly.pdbx_strand_id
1 'polypeptide(L)'
;MALNREGVITKKHGLGNLIHRTTLNAKMRIDTIHGFRKLLEDGGYRVSCKRTSPRWVTSIDVKGIDCSNCFEERFLLVENRYFADGHPAIYGHNYLCGSFVRESEAQDILSYQGSFYDLLGQFLTEEVANSINTFRPAIATAPLAEILDVAVGDPLIQWQESFIGIFDHIVCRSLISFNPAYVDLTLLRKWT
;
A
#
# COMPACT_ATOMS: atom_id res chain seq x y z
N MET A 1 -4.49 12.45 -22.82
CA MET A 1 -5.66 12.46 -21.89
C MET A 1 -5.30 12.13 -20.43
N ALA A 2 -4.13 11.58 -20.11
CA ALA A 2 -3.70 11.28 -18.73
C ALA A 2 -3.67 12.52 -17.81
N LEU A 3 -3.02 13.61 -18.21
CA LEU A 3 -2.85 14.83 -17.43
C LEU A 3 -4.16 15.48 -16.94
N ASN A 4 -5.27 15.28 -17.67
CA ASN A 4 -6.57 15.75 -17.21
C ASN A 4 -7.15 14.82 -16.11
N ARG A 5 -6.91 13.51 -16.22
CA ARG A 5 -7.31 12.55 -15.17
C ARG A 5 -6.53 12.78 -13.88
N GLU A 6 -5.27 13.17 -13.97
CA GLU A 6 -4.40 13.47 -12.82
C GLU A 6 -4.65 14.85 -12.20
N GLY A 7 -5.60 15.66 -12.74
CA GLY A 7 -5.92 16.98 -12.22
C GLY A 7 -4.89 18.07 -12.51
N VAL A 8 -3.90 17.77 -13.33
CA VAL A 8 -2.82 18.69 -13.72
C VAL A 8 -3.30 19.74 -14.73
N ILE A 9 -4.28 19.37 -15.56
CA ILE A 9 -4.84 20.24 -16.60
C ILE A 9 -6.35 20.29 -16.47
N THR A 10 -6.91 21.51 -16.51
CA THR A 10 -8.35 21.73 -16.71
C THR A 10 -8.60 22.32 -18.09
N LYS A 11 -9.52 21.71 -18.83
CA LYS A 11 -10.00 22.24 -20.12
C LYS A 11 -11.15 23.18 -19.85
N LYS A 12 -11.04 24.42 -20.30
CA LYS A 12 -12.14 25.40 -20.20
C LYS A 12 -12.46 25.97 -21.58
N HIS A 13 -13.71 25.87 -21.97
CA HIS A 13 -14.16 26.38 -23.25
C HIS A 13 -13.82 27.88 -23.37
N GLY A 14 -13.23 28.31 -24.51
CA GLY A 14 -12.79 29.69 -24.75
C GLY A 14 -11.44 30.09 -24.12
N LEU A 15 -10.93 29.33 -23.10
CA LEU A 15 -9.64 29.62 -22.44
C LEU A 15 -8.56 28.58 -22.72
N GLY A 16 -8.93 27.46 -23.37
CA GLY A 16 -7.98 26.40 -23.70
C GLY A 16 -7.66 25.48 -22.49
N ASN A 17 -6.41 25.05 -22.38
CA ASN A 17 -5.91 24.15 -21.34
C ASN A 17 -5.20 24.96 -20.26
N LEU A 18 -5.72 24.93 -19.05
CA LEU A 18 -5.11 25.56 -17.86
C LEU A 18 -4.28 24.54 -17.11
N ILE A 19 -3.01 24.85 -16.87
CA ILE A 19 -2.09 24.00 -16.14
C ILE A 19 -2.07 24.44 -14.66
N HIS A 20 -2.31 23.50 -13.75
CA HIS A 20 -2.27 23.72 -12.31
C HIS A 20 -0.89 23.37 -11.75
N ARG A 21 0.00 24.37 -11.67
CA ARG A 21 1.36 24.17 -11.15
C ARG A 21 1.38 23.65 -9.70
N THR A 22 0.47 24.10 -8.86
CA THR A 22 0.33 23.62 -7.47
C THR A 22 0.06 22.13 -7.41
N THR A 23 -0.79 21.62 -8.33
CA THR A 23 -1.09 20.19 -8.43
C THR A 23 0.13 19.38 -8.87
N LEU A 24 0.95 19.92 -9.77
CA LEU A 24 2.21 19.29 -10.19
C LEU A 24 3.20 19.11 -9.04
N ASN A 25 3.18 20.01 -8.06
CA ASN A 25 4.07 20.01 -6.92
C ASN A 25 3.51 19.20 -5.72
N ALA A 26 2.28 18.68 -5.81
CA ALA A 26 1.72 17.83 -4.76
C ALA A 26 2.50 16.51 -4.72
N LYS A 27 3.18 16.29 -3.58
CA LYS A 27 3.98 15.09 -3.33
C LYS A 27 3.17 14.02 -2.61
N MET A 28 3.65 12.78 -2.62
CA MET A 28 3.10 11.64 -1.89
C MET A 28 1.59 11.45 -2.12
N ARG A 29 1.16 11.57 -3.36
CA ARG A 29 -0.24 11.41 -3.75
C ARG A 29 -0.66 9.94 -3.70
N ILE A 30 -1.75 9.67 -2.97
CA ILE A 30 -2.32 8.34 -2.81
C ILE A 30 -3.47 8.05 -3.79
N ASP A 31 -3.91 9.02 -4.55
CA ASP A 31 -4.96 8.89 -5.57
C ASP A 31 -4.45 8.30 -6.90
N THR A 32 -3.18 7.96 -6.96
CA THR A 32 -2.56 7.27 -8.08
C THR A 32 -1.90 5.99 -7.59
N ILE A 33 -2.09 4.88 -8.30
CA ILE A 33 -1.49 3.58 -7.92
C ILE A 33 -0.03 3.56 -8.38
N HIS A 34 0.89 3.86 -7.47
CA HIS A 34 2.34 3.86 -7.77
C HIS A 34 3.16 2.98 -6.82
N GLY A 35 2.53 2.39 -5.79
CA GLY A 35 3.22 1.64 -4.74
C GLY A 35 4.02 2.54 -3.77
N PHE A 36 4.35 2.01 -2.61
CA PHE A 36 4.97 2.77 -1.53
C PHE A 36 6.41 3.22 -1.82
N ARG A 37 7.14 2.49 -2.67
CA ARG A 37 8.45 2.94 -3.16
C ARG A 37 8.31 4.29 -3.87
N LYS A 38 7.42 4.34 -4.86
CA LYS A 38 7.20 5.56 -5.64
C LYS A 38 6.65 6.70 -4.78
N LEU A 39 5.79 6.40 -3.81
CA LEU A 39 5.27 7.39 -2.86
C LEU A 39 6.42 8.10 -2.11
N LEU A 40 7.38 7.35 -1.58
CA LEU A 40 8.54 7.91 -0.87
C LEU A 40 9.51 8.63 -1.81
N GLU A 41 9.73 8.10 -3.03
CA GLU A 41 10.56 8.77 -4.05
C GLU A 41 9.96 10.11 -4.45
N ASP A 42 8.63 10.22 -4.58
CA ASP A 42 7.93 11.49 -4.84
C ASP A 42 8.07 12.47 -3.67
N GLY A 43 8.23 11.96 -2.44
CA GLY A 43 8.61 12.74 -1.27
C GLY A 43 10.02 13.32 -1.34
N GLY A 44 10.87 12.78 -2.21
CA GLY A 44 12.27 13.21 -2.40
C GLY A 44 13.28 12.32 -1.70
N TYR A 45 12.88 11.15 -1.17
CA TYR A 45 13.76 10.23 -0.45
C TYR A 45 14.43 9.20 -1.36
N ARG A 46 15.63 8.76 -0.98
CA ARG A 46 16.22 7.52 -1.51
C ARG A 46 15.58 6.35 -0.80
N VAL A 47 14.99 5.43 -1.57
CA VAL A 47 14.15 4.36 -1.02
C VAL A 47 14.83 3.02 -1.10
N SER A 48 14.83 2.29 0.02
CA SER A 48 15.10 0.86 0.05
C SER A 48 13.92 0.10 0.64
N CYS A 49 13.79 -1.17 0.29
CA CYS A 49 12.74 -2.05 0.82
C CYS A 49 13.36 -3.36 1.27
N LYS A 50 13.01 -3.80 2.47
CA LYS A 50 13.30 -5.15 2.96
C LYS A 50 12.01 -5.92 3.05
N ARG A 51 12.00 -7.12 2.46
CA ARG A 51 10.90 -8.07 2.54
C ARG A 51 11.30 -9.24 3.41
N THR A 52 10.42 -9.68 4.30
CA THR A 52 10.65 -10.89 5.10
C THR A 52 10.31 -12.14 4.28
N SER A 53 10.85 -13.29 4.69
CA SER A 53 10.47 -14.57 4.10
C SER A 53 8.95 -14.78 4.22
N PRO A 54 8.27 -15.12 3.12
CA PRO A 54 6.85 -15.43 3.18
C PRO A 54 6.59 -16.59 4.13
N ARG A 55 5.49 -16.50 4.88
CA ARG A 55 5.07 -17.57 5.78
C ARG A 55 3.57 -17.79 5.75
N TRP A 56 3.15 -19.03 5.83
CA TRP A 56 1.76 -19.38 5.96
C TRP A 56 1.27 -19.11 7.38
N VAL A 57 0.12 -18.46 7.49
CA VAL A 57 -0.56 -18.13 8.75
C VAL A 57 -2.05 -18.49 8.63
N THR A 58 -2.70 -18.66 9.78
CA THR A 58 -4.15 -18.89 9.84
C THR A 58 -4.90 -17.59 10.11
N SER A 59 -6.22 -17.60 9.98
CA SER A 59 -7.08 -16.44 10.28
C SER A 59 -6.92 -15.93 11.72
N ILE A 60 -6.56 -16.79 12.67
CA ILE A 60 -6.31 -16.43 14.09
C ILE A 60 -5.04 -15.57 14.24
N ASP A 61 -4.08 -15.74 13.35
CA ASP A 61 -2.81 -15.00 13.36
C ASP A 61 -2.91 -13.63 12.69
N VAL A 62 -4.00 -13.36 11.97
CA VAL A 62 -4.24 -12.08 11.28
C VAL A 62 -4.60 -11.02 12.30
N LYS A 63 -3.73 -10.01 12.44
CA LYS A 63 -3.89 -8.94 13.43
C LYS A 63 -4.28 -7.62 12.76
N GLY A 64 -5.22 -6.92 13.39
CA GLY A 64 -5.59 -5.56 12.99
C GLY A 64 -6.41 -5.44 11.72
N ILE A 65 -6.82 -6.55 11.11
CA ILE A 65 -7.69 -6.61 9.93
C ILE A 65 -8.94 -7.40 10.28
N ASP A 66 -10.09 -6.86 9.91
CA ASP A 66 -11.36 -7.57 10.04
C ASP A 66 -11.46 -8.67 8.97
N CYS A 67 -11.38 -9.91 9.40
CA CYS A 67 -11.55 -11.09 8.57
C CYS A 67 -12.94 -11.73 8.70
N SER A 68 -13.92 -11.08 9.35
CA SER A 68 -15.25 -11.63 9.59
C SER A 68 -15.99 -12.06 8.30
N ASN A 69 -15.67 -11.44 7.18
CA ASN A 69 -16.20 -11.78 5.85
C ASN A 69 -15.19 -12.54 4.97
N CYS A 70 -14.12 -13.06 5.54
CA CYS A 70 -13.16 -13.89 4.85
C CYS A 70 -13.54 -15.36 5.07
N PHE A 71 -13.93 -16.05 4.02
CA PHE A 71 -14.10 -17.53 4.03
C PHE A 71 -12.73 -18.24 3.98
N GLU A 72 -11.65 -17.51 4.06
CA GLU A 72 -10.27 -18.02 3.95
C GLU A 72 -9.72 -18.38 5.33
N GLU A 73 -9.25 -19.61 5.48
CA GLU A 73 -8.63 -20.08 6.73
C GLU A 73 -7.11 -19.92 6.74
N ARG A 74 -6.48 -19.78 5.57
CA ARG A 74 -5.02 -19.78 5.38
C ARG A 74 -4.58 -18.62 4.51
N PHE A 75 -3.57 -17.89 4.97
CA PHE A 75 -3.00 -16.75 4.28
C PHE A 75 -1.50 -16.91 4.10
N LEU A 76 -0.97 -16.41 3.00
CA LEU A 76 0.46 -16.18 2.86
C LEU A 76 0.79 -14.77 3.32
N LEU A 77 1.47 -14.64 4.46
CA LEU A 77 1.91 -13.37 5.00
C LEU A 77 3.22 -12.94 4.35
N VAL A 78 3.21 -11.73 3.77
CA VAL A 78 4.37 -11.05 3.21
C VAL A 78 4.52 -9.70 3.89
N GLU A 79 5.63 -9.49 4.61
CA GLU A 79 5.90 -8.24 5.30
C GLU A 79 6.91 -7.42 4.50
N ASN A 80 6.63 -6.14 4.33
CA ASN A 80 7.53 -5.20 3.68
C ASN A 80 7.85 -4.05 4.61
N ARG A 81 9.14 -3.70 4.74
CA ARG A 81 9.59 -2.49 5.43
C ARG A 81 10.27 -1.59 4.42
N TYR A 82 9.74 -0.40 4.23
CA TYR A 82 10.31 0.63 3.36
C TYR A 82 11.06 1.65 4.19
N PHE A 83 12.20 2.07 3.68
CA PHE A 83 13.09 3.03 4.33
C PHE A 83 13.22 4.27 3.45
N ALA A 84 13.11 5.44 4.08
CA ALA A 84 13.37 6.76 3.51
C ALA A 84 14.73 7.24 4.02
N ASP A 85 15.73 7.41 3.14
CA ASP A 85 17.10 7.76 3.48
C ASP A 85 17.74 6.91 4.61
N GLY A 86 17.34 5.63 4.67
CA GLY A 86 17.82 4.68 5.69
C GLY A 86 16.95 4.58 6.94
N HIS A 87 15.96 5.45 7.14
CA HIS A 87 15.05 5.44 8.27
C HIS A 87 13.77 4.68 7.96
N PRO A 88 13.23 3.87 8.90
CA PRO A 88 11.97 3.15 8.68
C PRO A 88 10.82 4.14 8.50
N ALA A 89 10.17 4.07 7.34
CA ALA A 89 9.09 5.00 6.98
C ALA A 89 7.73 4.30 6.86
N ILE A 90 7.69 3.08 6.31
CA ILE A 90 6.45 2.35 6.08
C ILE A 90 6.66 0.87 6.41
N TYR A 91 5.70 0.30 7.14
CA TYR A 91 5.66 -1.13 7.43
C TYR A 91 4.32 -1.71 7.02
N GLY A 92 4.34 -2.72 6.17
CA GLY A 92 3.16 -3.39 5.65
C GLY A 92 3.13 -4.87 5.97
N HIS A 93 2.01 -5.33 6.54
CA HIS A 93 1.61 -6.73 6.59
C HIS A 93 0.64 -7.00 5.44
N ASN A 94 0.97 -7.93 4.57
CA ASN A 94 0.15 -8.28 3.43
C ASN A 94 -0.25 -9.74 3.55
N TYR A 95 -1.53 -10.01 3.66
CA TYR A 95 -2.14 -11.32 3.82
C TYR A 95 -2.78 -11.71 2.49
N LEU A 96 -2.07 -12.50 1.68
CA LEU A 96 -2.59 -13.04 0.44
C LEU A 96 -3.48 -14.24 0.78
N CYS A 97 -4.70 -14.24 0.29
CA CYS A 97 -5.65 -15.34 0.53
C CYS A 97 -5.14 -16.62 -0.14
N GLY A 98 -5.02 -17.69 0.66
CA GLY A 98 -4.33 -18.92 0.26
C GLY A 98 -4.88 -19.59 -0.97
N SER A 99 -6.21 -19.56 -1.16
CA SER A 99 -6.89 -20.10 -2.33
C SER A 99 -6.48 -19.42 -3.64
N PHE A 100 -5.95 -18.20 -3.59
CA PHE A 100 -5.52 -17.46 -4.78
C PHE A 100 -4.01 -17.43 -4.98
N VAL A 101 -3.21 -17.99 -4.06
CA VAL A 101 -1.74 -18.01 -4.19
C VAL A 101 -1.30 -19.20 -5.04
N ARG A 102 -0.42 -18.96 -6.01
CA ARG A 102 0.31 -20.02 -6.70
C ARG A 102 1.33 -20.65 -5.75
N GLU A 103 0.94 -21.72 -5.06
CA GLU A 103 1.70 -22.28 -3.94
C GLU A 103 3.12 -22.73 -4.33
N SER A 104 3.30 -23.26 -5.54
CA SER A 104 4.61 -23.64 -6.07
C SER A 104 5.60 -22.48 -6.21
N GLU A 105 5.09 -21.25 -6.32
CA GLU A 105 5.88 -20.03 -6.55
C GLU A 105 6.01 -19.17 -5.27
N ALA A 106 5.40 -19.58 -4.15
CA ALA A 106 5.36 -18.78 -2.93
C ALA A 106 6.77 -18.42 -2.39
N GLN A 107 7.77 -19.28 -2.60
CA GLN A 107 9.16 -19.02 -2.17
C GLN A 107 9.85 -17.97 -3.05
N ASP A 108 9.43 -17.81 -4.30
CA ASP A 108 10.02 -16.85 -5.24
C ASP A 108 9.66 -15.40 -4.89
N ILE A 109 8.63 -15.20 -4.06
CA ILE A 109 8.22 -13.89 -3.56
C ILE A 109 9.36 -13.18 -2.83
N LEU A 110 10.22 -13.90 -2.11
CA LEU A 110 11.35 -13.31 -1.38
C LEU A 110 12.36 -12.63 -2.31
N SER A 111 12.65 -13.25 -3.43
CA SER A 111 13.61 -12.74 -4.43
C SER A 111 13.01 -11.68 -5.36
N TYR A 112 11.70 -11.52 -5.36
CA TYR A 112 11.01 -10.59 -6.24
C TYR A 112 11.32 -9.13 -5.89
N GLN A 113 11.84 -8.36 -6.85
CA GLN A 113 12.30 -6.98 -6.67
C GLN A 113 11.29 -5.92 -7.14
N GLY A 114 10.20 -6.31 -7.78
CA GLY A 114 9.15 -5.42 -8.23
C GLY A 114 8.32 -4.81 -7.11
N SER A 115 7.36 -3.96 -7.47
CA SER A 115 6.41 -3.39 -6.51
C SER A 115 5.53 -4.48 -5.90
N PHE A 116 4.84 -4.16 -4.79
CA PHE A 116 3.89 -5.10 -4.21
C PHE A 116 2.69 -5.36 -5.15
N TYR A 117 2.25 -4.35 -5.90
CA TYR A 117 1.16 -4.50 -6.86
C TYR A 117 1.52 -5.43 -8.03
N ASP A 118 2.75 -5.31 -8.56
CA ASP A 118 3.24 -6.24 -9.59
C ASP A 118 3.39 -7.66 -9.03
N LEU A 119 3.77 -7.79 -7.75
CA LEU A 119 3.83 -9.07 -7.05
C LEU A 119 2.46 -9.75 -7.02
N LEU A 120 1.39 -9.01 -6.71
CA LEU A 120 0.04 -9.57 -6.73
C LEU A 120 -0.31 -10.12 -8.13
N GLY A 121 0.00 -9.36 -9.19
CA GLY A 121 -0.23 -9.80 -10.57
C GLY A 121 0.55 -11.07 -10.96
N GLN A 122 1.74 -11.25 -10.40
CA GLN A 122 2.60 -12.41 -10.70
C GLN A 122 2.21 -13.66 -9.90
N PHE A 123 1.91 -13.52 -8.60
CA PHE A 123 1.78 -14.66 -7.68
C PHE A 123 0.34 -15.03 -7.34
N LEU A 124 -0.65 -14.21 -7.71
CA LEU A 124 -2.05 -14.57 -7.56
C LEU A 124 -2.60 -15.23 -8.84
N THR A 125 -3.54 -16.12 -8.63
CA THR A 125 -4.29 -16.81 -9.72
C THR A 125 -5.42 -15.95 -10.27
N GLU A 126 -5.87 -14.95 -9.53
CA GLU A 126 -6.90 -14.00 -9.94
C GLU A 126 -6.31 -12.59 -10.06
N GLU A 127 -6.58 -11.91 -11.17
CA GLU A 127 -6.17 -10.54 -11.43
C GLU A 127 -6.89 -9.56 -10.50
N VAL A 128 -6.15 -8.60 -9.94
CA VAL A 128 -6.71 -7.54 -9.10
C VAL A 128 -7.38 -6.49 -9.97
N ALA A 129 -8.67 -6.24 -9.74
CA ALA A 129 -9.45 -5.24 -10.45
C ALA A 129 -9.51 -3.89 -9.70
N ASN A 130 -9.68 -3.94 -8.37
CA ASN A 130 -9.87 -2.76 -7.53
C ASN A 130 -9.23 -2.96 -6.15
N SER A 131 -9.08 -1.85 -5.40
CA SER A 131 -8.83 -1.93 -3.96
C SER A 131 -9.72 -0.94 -3.19
N ILE A 132 -10.10 -1.34 -1.97
CA ILE A 132 -10.80 -0.49 -1.02
C ILE A 132 -9.83 -0.13 0.09
N ASN A 133 -9.69 1.17 0.32
CA ASN A 133 -8.71 1.74 1.23
C ASN A 133 -9.40 2.48 2.37
N THR A 134 -9.06 2.13 3.61
CA THR A 134 -9.58 2.76 4.82
C THR A 134 -8.42 3.25 5.69
N PHE A 135 -8.43 4.55 6.00
CA PHE A 135 -7.44 5.17 6.89
C PHE A 135 -7.97 5.22 8.31
N ARG A 136 -7.13 4.84 9.27
CA ARG A 136 -7.45 4.88 10.70
C ARG A 136 -6.30 5.46 11.50
N PRO A 137 -6.58 6.23 12.56
CA PRO A 137 -5.57 6.56 13.54
C PRO A 137 -5.17 5.28 14.31
N ALA A 138 -3.91 5.19 14.68
CA ALA A 138 -3.39 4.12 15.51
C ALA A 138 -2.35 4.67 16.50
N ILE A 139 -2.00 3.85 17.48
CA ILE A 139 -0.94 4.17 18.44
C ILE A 139 0.15 3.12 18.30
N ALA A 140 1.40 3.56 18.31
CA ALA A 140 2.56 2.68 18.23
C ALA A 140 2.61 1.74 19.46
N THR A 141 2.35 0.46 19.22
CA THR A 141 2.62 -0.61 20.20
C THR A 141 4.11 -0.88 20.28
N ALA A 142 4.61 -1.52 21.35
CA ALA A 142 6.03 -1.80 21.51
C ALA A 142 6.68 -2.48 20.28
N PRO A 143 6.09 -3.53 19.67
CA PRO A 143 6.66 -4.12 18.44
C PRO A 143 6.66 -3.16 17.25
N LEU A 144 5.59 -2.37 17.09
CA LEU A 144 5.48 -1.45 15.96
C LEU A 144 6.42 -0.24 16.12
N ALA A 145 6.60 0.23 17.35
CA ALA A 145 7.54 1.29 17.71
C ALA A 145 8.99 0.90 17.36
N GLU A 146 9.41 -0.32 17.70
CA GLU A 146 10.72 -0.85 17.32
C GLU A 146 10.89 -0.97 15.80
N ILE A 147 9.84 -1.42 15.09
CA ILE A 147 9.89 -1.60 13.64
C ILE A 147 9.99 -0.26 12.89
N LEU A 148 9.27 0.76 13.35
CA LEU A 148 9.19 2.07 12.71
C LEU A 148 10.15 3.11 13.30
N ASP A 149 10.91 2.74 14.34
CA ASP A 149 11.83 3.65 15.05
C ASP A 149 11.11 4.92 15.55
N VAL A 150 10.03 4.69 16.32
CA VAL A 150 9.21 5.73 16.96
C VAL A 150 9.02 5.39 18.45
N ALA A 151 8.53 6.31 19.25
CA ALA A 151 8.25 6.02 20.66
C ALA A 151 6.98 5.18 20.81
N VAL A 152 6.95 4.30 21.84
CA VAL A 152 5.70 3.60 22.22
C VAL A 152 4.67 4.64 22.64
N GLY A 153 3.47 4.56 22.06
CA GLY A 153 2.40 5.52 22.29
C GLY A 153 2.34 6.65 21.27
N ASP A 154 3.31 6.79 20.37
CA ASP A 154 3.26 7.79 19.30
C ASP A 154 2.05 7.56 18.38
N PRO A 155 1.40 8.65 17.91
CA PRO A 155 0.31 8.55 16.97
C PRO A 155 0.83 8.13 15.59
N LEU A 156 0.13 7.19 14.98
CA LEU A 156 0.40 6.69 13.64
C LEU A 156 -0.86 6.78 12.77
N ILE A 157 -0.67 6.76 11.47
CA ILE A 157 -1.75 6.48 10.52
C ILE A 157 -1.59 5.03 10.06
N GLN A 158 -2.70 4.30 10.07
CA GLN A 158 -2.79 2.99 9.44
C GLN A 158 -3.71 3.04 8.22
N TRP A 159 -3.28 2.36 7.20
CA TRP A 159 -4.04 2.15 5.97
C TRP A 159 -4.39 0.66 5.89
N GLN A 160 -5.69 0.35 5.92
CA GLN A 160 -6.21 -0.97 5.65
C GLN A 160 -6.63 -1.03 4.19
N GLU A 161 -6.10 -1.99 3.45
CA GLU A 161 -6.39 -2.18 2.03
C GLU A 161 -6.93 -3.58 1.78
N SER A 162 -8.04 -3.67 1.07
CA SER A 162 -8.60 -4.92 0.56
C SER A 162 -8.51 -4.92 -0.95
N PHE A 163 -7.77 -5.87 -1.50
CA PHE A 163 -7.62 -6.06 -2.94
C PHE A 163 -8.72 -6.99 -3.44
N ILE A 164 -9.46 -6.53 -4.44
CA ILE A 164 -10.61 -7.21 -5.01
C ILE A 164 -10.25 -7.66 -6.41
N GLY A 165 -10.41 -8.95 -6.66
CA GLY A 165 -10.18 -9.56 -7.96
C GLY A 165 -11.32 -9.30 -8.96
N ILE A 166 -11.09 -9.68 -10.20
CA ILE A 166 -12.06 -9.48 -11.31
C ILE A 166 -13.38 -10.22 -11.11
N PHE A 167 -13.42 -11.23 -10.22
CA PHE A 167 -14.64 -11.99 -9.89
C PHE A 167 -15.24 -11.59 -8.53
N ASP A 168 -14.91 -10.39 -8.03
CA ASP A 168 -15.40 -9.83 -6.76
C ASP A 168 -14.94 -10.59 -5.50
N HIS A 169 -13.85 -11.34 -5.59
CA HIS A 169 -13.24 -11.99 -4.44
C HIS A 169 -12.21 -11.07 -3.77
N ILE A 170 -12.10 -11.14 -2.45
CA ILE A 170 -10.98 -10.51 -1.75
C ILE A 170 -9.78 -11.45 -1.87
N VAL A 171 -8.79 -11.04 -2.65
CA VAL A 171 -7.59 -11.85 -2.94
C VAL A 171 -6.41 -11.54 -2.02
N CYS A 172 -6.39 -10.34 -1.43
CA CYS A 172 -5.37 -9.92 -0.48
C CYS A 172 -5.94 -8.86 0.46
N ARG A 173 -5.46 -8.85 1.71
CA ARG A 173 -5.69 -7.77 2.68
C ARG A 173 -4.37 -7.28 3.21
N SER A 174 -4.24 -5.96 3.35
CA SER A 174 -3.01 -5.34 3.85
C SER A 174 -3.31 -4.39 5.01
N LEU A 175 -2.40 -4.38 5.98
CA LEU A 175 -2.36 -3.39 7.05
C LEU A 175 -1.01 -2.68 6.96
N ILE A 176 -1.05 -1.41 6.62
CA ILE A 176 0.13 -0.60 6.42
C ILE A 176 0.19 0.47 7.52
N SER A 177 1.32 0.59 8.17
CA SER A 177 1.59 1.60 9.19
C SER A 177 2.65 2.57 8.70
N PHE A 178 2.38 3.86 8.87
CA PHE A 178 3.22 4.95 8.39
C PHE A 178 3.88 5.68 9.56
N ASN A 179 5.19 5.92 9.44
CA ASN A 179 5.90 6.83 10.32
C ASN A 179 5.61 8.28 9.86
N PRO A 180 4.93 9.11 10.67
CA PRO A 180 4.51 10.45 10.27
C PRO A 180 5.69 11.43 10.10
N ALA A 181 6.89 11.08 10.54
CA ALA A 181 8.09 11.90 10.29
C ALA A 181 8.55 11.86 8.82
N TYR A 182 8.15 10.84 8.06
CA TYR A 182 8.60 10.62 6.68
C TYR A 182 7.48 10.54 5.65
N VAL A 183 6.23 10.38 6.09
CA VAL A 183 5.11 10.12 5.17
C VAL A 183 3.97 11.08 5.40
N ASP A 184 3.70 11.89 4.38
CA ASP A 184 2.46 12.64 4.23
C ASP A 184 1.55 11.93 3.22
N LEU A 185 0.31 11.63 3.62
CA LEU A 185 -0.67 11.03 2.71
C LEU A 185 -1.50 12.12 2.05
N THR A 186 -1.17 12.46 0.82
CA THR A 186 -1.82 13.54 0.08
C THR A 186 -2.87 12.98 -0.89
N LEU A 187 -4.08 13.53 -0.85
CA LEU A 187 -5.15 13.22 -1.79
C LEU A 187 -5.51 14.47 -2.60
N LEU A 188 -5.42 14.38 -3.93
CA LEU A 188 -5.94 15.42 -4.80
C LEU A 188 -7.43 15.20 -5.08
N ARG A 189 -8.26 16.11 -4.57
CA ARG A 189 -9.68 16.10 -4.84
C ARG A 189 -10.02 17.09 -5.95
N LYS A 190 -10.67 16.59 -7.02
CA LYS A 190 -11.20 17.43 -8.09
C LYS A 190 -12.58 17.94 -7.73
N TRP A 191 -12.85 19.18 -8.11
CA TRP A 191 -14.19 19.77 -8.07
C TRP A 191 -14.72 19.78 -9.51
N THR A 192 -15.78 19.03 -9.75
CA THR A 192 -16.52 18.99 -11.03
C THR A 192 -17.63 20.01 -11.02
#